data_bcfae8f1641d632a6c1ad71ebd9a2053
#
_entry.id   bcfae8f1641d632a6c1ad71ebd9a2053
#
_cell.length_a   1.000
_cell.length_b   1.000
_cell.length_c   1.000
_cell.angle_alpha   90.00
_cell.angle_beta   90.00
_cell.angle_gamma   90.00
#
_symmetry.space_group_name_H-M   'P 1'
#
loop_
_entity.id
_entity.type
_entity.pdbx_description
1 polymer ?
#
loop_
_entity_poly.entity_id
_entity_poly.type
_entity_poly.pdbx_seq_one_letter_code
_entity_poly.pdbx_strand_id
1 'polypeptide(L)'
;GTDAHEFKRDPFSLIPVVLGHEGTGEIVKMGKNVKVDSAGKALNVGDKVVTCMIFKDDPEITMYDLNKQNVGGADVYGLLPDDDVHLNGWFSDYILIREGSTVFNVSDLDLKSRVLIEPCAVLVHAVERAKTTGILRFNSRVVVQGCGPIGLICIAVLRTMGIENIVAVDGEQKRLDFAKRMGAEKSVNFKDFQGIDALAQGVKDAFGGHAADFAFQCTGSPVAHANI
;
A
#
# COMPACT_ATOMS: atom_id res chain seq x y z
N GLY A 1 -10.09 -0.46 2.12
CA GLY A 1 -10.04 0.13 3.45
C GLY A 1 -10.57 1.53 3.51
N THR A 2 -9.79 2.51 3.11
CA THR A 2 -10.10 3.96 3.23
C THR A 2 -11.42 4.31 2.53
N ASP A 3 -11.60 3.95 1.26
CA ASP A 3 -12.83 4.25 0.51
C ASP A 3 -14.09 3.68 1.18
N ALA A 4 -14.00 2.49 1.78
CA ALA A 4 -15.14 1.91 2.48
C ALA A 4 -15.49 2.64 3.79
N HIS A 5 -14.50 3.24 4.46
CA HIS A 5 -14.72 4.09 5.62
C HIS A 5 -15.30 5.43 5.22
N GLU A 6 -14.76 6.05 4.17
CA GLU A 6 -15.24 7.31 3.63
C GLU A 6 -16.68 7.21 3.16
N PHE A 7 -17.00 6.18 2.38
CA PHE A 7 -18.37 5.92 1.92
C PHE A 7 -19.38 5.75 3.06
N LYS A 8 -18.97 5.15 4.18
CA LYS A 8 -19.88 4.88 5.31
C LYS A 8 -20.03 6.04 6.27
N ARG A 9 -19.03 6.89 6.44
CA ARG A 9 -18.96 7.83 7.56
C ARG A 9 -18.49 9.23 7.21
N ASP A 10 -17.99 9.44 5.99
CA ASP A 10 -17.39 10.71 5.55
C ASP A 10 -16.42 11.32 6.60
N PRO A 11 -15.43 10.54 7.12
CA PRO A 11 -14.56 11.01 8.19
C PRO A 11 -13.66 12.17 7.78
N PHE A 12 -13.46 12.39 6.46
CA PHE A 12 -12.66 13.49 5.92
C PHE A 12 -13.50 14.64 5.39
N SER A 13 -14.84 14.53 5.46
CA SER A 13 -15.78 15.56 4.95
C SER A 13 -15.55 15.90 3.48
N LEU A 14 -15.45 14.87 2.63
CA LEU A 14 -15.08 15.01 1.22
C LEU A 14 -16.27 15.09 0.26
N ILE A 15 -17.51 14.97 0.73
CA ILE A 15 -18.71 14.95 -0.14
C ILE A 15 -18.97 16.35 -0.73
N PRO A 16 -19.13 16.48 -2.07
CA PRO A 16 -19.20 15.41 -3.06
C PRO A 16 -17.81 14.87 -3.47
N VAL A 17 -17.68 13.57 -3.63
CA VAL A 17 -16.43 12.93 -4.06
C VAL A 17 -16.71 11.64 -4.84
N VAL A 18 -16.01 11.42 -5.94
CA VAL A 18 -15.83 10.10 -6.55
C VAL A 18 -14.63 9.45 -5.89
N LEU A 19 -14.86 8.36 -5.17
CA LEU A 19 -13.82 7.62 -4.47
C LEU A 19 -12.94 6.78 -5.41
N GLY A 20 -11.93 6.11 -4.84
CA GLY A 20 -11.00 5.22 -5.52
C GLY A 20 -9.64 5.87 -5.72
N HIS A 21 -8.64 5.35 -5.02
CA HIS A 21 -7.26 5.84 -5.08
C HIS A 21 -6.26 4.80 -5.59
N GLU A 22 -6.75 3.59 -5.90
CA GLU A 22 -5.98 2.48 -6.46
C GLU A 22 -6.45 2.23 -7.90
N GLY A 23 -5.84 2.89 -8.89
CA GLY A 23 -6.36 2.83 -10.24
C GLY A 23 -5.34 2.51 -11.32
N THR A 24 -5.81 1.81 -12.36
CA THR A 24 -5.11 1.64 -13.63
C THR A 24 -6.10 1.86 -14.76
N GLY A 25 -5.67 2.53 -15.81
CA GLY A 25 -6.51 2.87 -16.94
C GLY A 25 -5.80 2.74 -18.28
N GLU A 26 -6.55 3.04 -19.33
CA GLU A 26 -6.04 3.17 -20.68
C GLU A 26 -6.13 4.62 -21.11
N ILE A 27 -5.08 5.14 -21.74
CA ILE A 27 -5.09 6.51 -22.28
C ILE A 27 -6.04 6.56 -23.47
N VAL A 28 -7.14 7.28 -23.34
CA VAL A 28 -8.09 7.49 -24.44
C VAL A 28 -7.90 8.83 -25.14
N LYS A 29 -7.28 9.80 -24.45
CA LYS A 29 -6.97 11.12 -25.00
C LYS A 29 -5.77 11.73 -24.27
N MET A 30 -4.95 12.47 -24.98
CA MET A 30 -3.77 13.13 -24.42
C MET A 30 -3.75 14.62 -24.78
N GLY A 31 -3.21 15.42 -23.87
CA GLY A 31 -2.85 16.80 -24.16
C GLY A 31 -1.72 16.87 -25.20
N LYS A 32 -1.71 17.90 -26.03
CA LYS A 32 -0.75 18.05 -27.15
C LYS A 32 0.73 18.07 -26.71
N ASN A 33 0.99 18.44 -25.47
CA ASN A 33 2.34 18.57 -24.91
C ASN A 33 2.80 17.31 -24.13
N VAL A 34 1.89 16.36 -23.85
CA VAL A 34 2.22 15.12 -23.18
C VAL A 34 2.86 14.15 -24.17
N LYS A 35 4.07 13.73 -23.92
CA LYS A 35 4.86 12.85 -24.82
C LYS A 35 5.46 11.64 -24.12
N VAL A 36 5.79 11.81 -22.85
CA VAL A 36 6.44 10.79 -22.03
C VAL A 36 5.78 10.70 -20.67
N ASP A 37 5.95 9.55 -20.02
CA ASP A 37 5.58 9.35 -18.63
C ASP A 37 6.60 9.98 -17.67
N SER A 38 6.37 9.86 -16.38
CA SER A 38 7.24 10.42 -15.34
C SER A 38 8.61 9.76 -15.24
N ALA A 39 8.80 8.60 -15.88
CA ALA A 39 10.09 7.90 -16.00
C ALA A 39 10.78 8.17 -17.36
N GLY A 40 10.19 8.97 -18.25
CA GLY A 40 10.70 9.26 -19.58
C GLY A 40 10.33 8.24 -20.66
N LYS A 41 9.47 7.26 -20.37
CA LYS A 41 8.96 6.29 -21.34
C LYS A 41 7.86 6.95 -22.21
N ALA A 42 7.89 6.72 -23.52
CA ALA A 42 6.90 7.28 -24.43
C ALA A 42 5.46 6.92 -24.02
N LEU A 43 4.55 7.89 -24.19
CA LEU A 43 3.12 7.74 -23.98
C LEU A 43 2.37 7.92 -25.29
N ASN A 44 1.41 7.03 -25.53
CA ASN A 44 0.50 7.07 -26.67
C ASN A 44 -0.93 6.76 -26.22
N VAL A 45 -1.90 7.17 -27.00
CA VAL A 45 -3.28 6.71 -26.84
C VAL A 45 -3.32 5.19 -27.00
N GLY A 46 -4.00 4.51 -26.08
CA GLY A 46 -4.06 3.05 -25.96
C GLY A 46 -3.09 2.45 -24.95
N ASP A 47 -2.08 3.21 -24.49
CA ASP A 47 -1.17 2.74 -23.45
C ASP A 47 -1.90 2.57 -22.10
N LYS A 48 -1.46 1.56 -21.37
CA LYS A 48 -1.95 1.29 -20.01
C LYS A 48 -1.10 2.04 -19.01
N VAL A 49 -1.76 2.74 -18.11
CA VAL A 49 -1.08 3.60 -17.14
C VAL A 49 -1.59 3.35 -15.72
N VAL A 50 -0.73 3.69 -14.78
CA VAL A 50 -1.07 3.95 -13.38
C VAL A 50 -0.62 5.35 -13.02
N THR A 51 -1.28 5.95 -12.03
CA THR A 51 -0.85 7.23 -11.46
C THR A 51 -0.36 7.02 -10.05
N CYS A 52 0.60 7.83 -9.61
CA CYS A 52 0.73 8.06 -8.18
C CYS A 52 -0.60 8.67 -7.69
N MET A 53 -1.14 8.14 -6.61
CA MET A 53 -2.37 8.69 -6.04
C MET A 53 -2.19 10.11 -5.50
N ILE A 54 -0.97 10.44 -5.09
CA ILE A 54 -0.61 11.75 -4.53
C ILE A 54 -0.14 12.65 -5.66
N PHE A 55 -0.67 13.84 -5.74
CA PHE A 55 -0.18 14.87 -6.65
C PHE A 55 -0.13 16.22 -5.95
N LYS A 56 0.63 17.16 -6.51
CA LYS A 56 0.70 18.54 -6.06
C LYS A 56 0.77 19.47 -7.23
N ASP A 57 0.08 20.59 -7.11
CA ASP A 57 0.14 21.66 -8.08
C ASP A 57 1.45 22.49 -7.97
N ASP A 58 2.25 22.24 -6.93
CA ASP A 58 3.52 22.94 -6.73
C ASP A 58 4.67 22.18 -7.42
N PRO A 59 5.24 22.70 -8.51
CA PRO A 59 6.31 22.04 -9.24
C PRO A 59 7.64 21.98 -8.49
N GLU A 60 7.81 22.74 -7.40
CA GLU A 60 9.02 22.71 -6.57
C GLU A 60 9.02 21.53 -5.58
N ILE A 61 7.87 20.89 -5.35
CA ILE A 61 7.78 19.76 -4.45
C ILE A 61 8.02 18.47 -5.23
N THR A 62 9.13 17.85 -4.94
CA THR A 62 9.53 16.57 -5.54
C THR A 62 8.85 15.38 -4.83
N MET A 63 8.78 14.23 -5.51
CA MET A 63 8.37 12.97 -4.87
C MET A 63 9.24 12.61 -3.65
N TYR A 64 10.49 13.07 -3.63
CA TYR A 64 11.38 12.91 -2.48
C TYR A 64 10.90 13.72 -1.26
N ASP A 65 10.39 14.93 -1.48
CA ASP A 65 9.85 15.78 -0.43
C ASP A 65 8.52 15.22 0.11
N LEU A 66 7.67 14.69 -0.77
CA LEU A 66 6.44 13.98 -0.38
C LEU A 66 6.75 12.74 0.48
N ASN A 67 7.82 12.03 0.20
CA ASN A 67 8.25 10.88 1.00
C ASN A 67 8.80 11.26 2.38
N LYS A 68 9.31 12.47 2.56
CA LYS A 68 9.79 12.98 3.86
C LYS A 68 8.70 13.60 4.71
N GLN A 69 7.69 14.18 4.10
CA GLN A 69 6.59 14.80 4.80
C GLN A 69 5.51 13.74 5.10
N ASN A 70 4.90 13.80 6.28
CA ASN A 70 3.58 13.24 6.44
C ASN A 70 2.68 13.87 5.38
N VAL A 71 1.84 13.08 4.72
CA VAL A 71 1.02 13.42 3.55
C VAL A 71 0.06 14.62 3.77
N GLY A 72 0.14 15.29 4.90
CA GLY A 72 -0.61 16.50 5.21
C GLY A 72 -0.33 17.62 4.22
N GLY A 73 -1.34 17.95 3.39
CA GLY A 73 -1.28 19.03 2.42
C GLY A 73 -0.96 18.61 0.98
N ALA A 74 -0.95 17.31 0.66
CA ALA A 74 -0.93 16.83 -0.72
C ALA A 74 -2.35 16.43 -1.14
N ASP A 75 -2.69 16.71 -2.41
CA ASP A 75 -3.94 16.26 -3.02
C ASP A 75 -3.84 14.77 -3.36
N VAL A 76 -4.94 14.05 -3.17
CA VAL A 76 -4.97 12.59 -3.35
C VAL A 76 -6.16 12.22 -4.22
N TYR A 77 -5.91 11.55 -5.35
CA TYR A 77 -6.98 11.02 -6.19
C TYR A 77 -7.91 10.11 -5.37
N GLY A 78 -9.23 10.34 -5.50
CA GLY A 78 -10.26 9.59 -4.78
C GLY A 78 -10.43 9.99 -3.31
N LEU A 79 -9.63 10.94 -2.80
CA LEU A 79 -9.72 11.52 -1.45
C LEU A 79 -9.62 13.05 -1.50
N LEU A 80 -10.00 13.64 -2.62
CA LEU A 80 -10.14 15.07 -2.84
C LEU A 80 -11.58 15.35 -3.29
N PRO A 81 -12.29 16.34 -2.72
CA PRO A 81 -13.61 16.70 -3.16
C PRO A 81 -13.68 16.97 -4.67
N ASP A 82 -14.75 16.54 -5.31
CA ASP A 82 -14.97 16.83 -6.72
C ASP A 82 -15.24 18.34 -6.91
N ASP A 83 -14.84 18.86 -8.06
CA ASP A 83 -15.11 20.23 -8.48
C ASP A 83 -15.90 20.25 -9.80
N ASP A 84 -16.20 21.44 -10.35
CA ASP A 84 -17.00 21.61 -11.57
C ASP A 84 -16.34 21.00 -12.83
N VAL A 85 -15.05 20.65 -12.75
CA VAL A 85 -14.25 20.18 -13.90
C VAL A 85 -13.77 18.73 -13.67
N HIS A 86 -13.50 18.35 -12.43
CA HIS A 86 -12.83 17.11 -12.11
C HIS A 86 -13.68 16.19 -11.24
N LEU A 87 -13.84 14.97 -11.71
CA LEU A 87 -14.20 13.83 -10.88
C LEU A 87 -12.90 13.16 -10.46
N ASN A 88 -12.57 13.22 -9.17
CA ASN A 88 -11.21 13.01 -8.67
C ASN A 88 -10.87 11.58 -8.28
N GLY A 89 -11.74 10.60 -8.56
CA GLY A 89 -11.55 9.22 -8.15
C GLY A 89 -11.58 8.20 -9.28
N TRP A 90 -10.98 7.05 -9.02
CA TRP A 90 -10.88 5.94 -9.98
C TRP A 90 -12.15 5.06 -10.06
N PHE A 91 -13.16 5.25 -9.20
CA PHE A 91 -14.46 4.59 -9.33
C PHE A 91 -15.31 5.26 -10.40
N SER A 92 -14.76 5.42 -11.59
CA SER A 92 -15.35 6.07 -12.75
C SER A 92 -14.93 5.38 -14.04
N ASP A 93 -15.72 5.55 -15.11
CA ASP A 93 -15.39 5.07 -16.45
C ASP A 93 -14.22 5.85 -17.07
N TYR A 94 -14.11 7.13 -16.73
CA TYR A 94 -13.04 8.04 -17.18
C TYR A 94 -12.58 8.92 -16.03
N ILE A 95 -11.29 9.19 -16.00
CA ILE A 95 -10.67 10.12 -15.06
C ILE A 95 -9.80 11.10 -15.84
N LEU A 96 -9.88 12.38 -15.50
CA LEU A 96 -8.96 13.39 -15.99
C LEU A 96 -7.74 13.45 -15.08
N ILE A 97 -6.60 13.03 -15.61
CA ILE A 97 -5.33 13.13 -14.89
C ILE A 97 -4.85 14.59 -14.98
N ARG A 98 -4.66 15.21 -13.83
CA ARG A 98 -4.31 16.63 -13.69
C ARG A 98 -2.86 16.88 -14.06
N GLU A 99 -2.54 18.10 -14.45
CA GLU A 99 -1.19 18.59 -14.54
C GLU A 99 -0.46 18.42 -13.20
N GLY A 100 0.82 18.13 -13.21
CA GLY A 100 1.61 17.83 -11.99
C GLY A 100 1.48 16.39 -11.49
N SER A 101 0.60 15.57 -12.06
CA SER A 101 0.47 14.17 -11.67
C SER A 101 1.63 13.32 -12.17
N THR A 102 2.06 12.38 -11.32
CA THR A 102 3.02 11.35 -11.71
C THR A 102 2.29 10.19 -12.38
N VAL A 103 2.67 9.87 -13.61
CA VAL A 103 2.06 8.82 -14.45
C VAL A 103 3.14 7.87 -14.94
N PHE A 104 2.86 6.57 -14.96
CA PHE A 104 3.77 5.54 -15.46
C PHE A 104 3.08 4.68 -16.52
N ASN A 105 3.78 4.46 -17.65
CA ASN A 105 3.37 3.50 -18.66
C ASN A 105 3.70 2.08 -18.21
N VAL A 106 2.66 1.31 -17.97
CA VAL A 106 2.70 -0.07 -17.48
C VAL A 106 2.08 -1.06 -18.46
N SER A 107 2.12 -0.75 -19.75
CA SER A 107 1.54 -1.57 -20.82
C SER A 107 2.12 -2.98 -20.87
N ASP A 108 3.34 -3.17 -20.39
CA ASP A 108 4.06 -4.47 -20.34
C ASP A 108 3.52 -5.39 -19.24
N LEU A 109 2.75 -4.87 -18.29
CA LEU A 109 2.20 -5.64 -17.17
C LEU A 109 0.77 -6.11 -17.49
N ASP A 110 0.41 -7.29 -17.03
CA ASP A 110 -0.97 -7.75 -17.05
C ASP A 110 -1.86 -6.98 -16.05
N LEU A 111 -3.17 -7.06 -16.22
CA LEU A 111 -4.12 -6.32 -15.37
C LEU A 111 -3.99 -6.66 -13.88
N LYS A 112 -3.73 -7.92 -13.53
CA LYS A 112 -3.61 -8.34 -12.11
C LYS A 112 -2.39 -7.72 -11.47
N SER A 113 -1.29 -7.63 -12.20
CA SER A 113 -0.07 -6.95 -11.74
C SER A 113 -0.29 -5.44 -11.62
N ARG A 114 -0.97 -4.82 -12.59
CA ARG A 114 -1.22 -3.37 -12.58
C ARG A 114 -2.05 -2.92 -11.38
N VAL A 115 -3.10 -3.65 -11.00
CA VAL A 115 -3.97 -3.29 -9.86
C VAL A 115 -3.27 -3.45 -8.50
N LEU A 116 -2.13 -4.12 -8.45
CA LEU A 116 -1.34 -4.27 -7.23
C LEU A 116 -0.26 -3.20 -7.06
N ILE A 117 -0.04 -2.33 -8.05
CA ILE A 117 1.07 -1.35 -8.02
C ILE A 117 0.90 -0.38 -6.85
N GLU A 118 -0.29 0.22 -6.69
CA GLU A 118 -0.54 1.17 -5.61
C GLU A 118 -0.38 0.51 -4.22
N PRO A 119 -1.06 -0.61 -3.90
CA PRO A 119 -0.84 -1.30 -2.64
C PRO A 119 0.62 -1.72 -2.40
N CYS A 120 1.34 -2.14 -3.45
CA CYS A 120 2.77 -2.41 -3.34
C CYS A 120 3.57 -1.15 -3.00
N ALA A 121 3.24 -0.02 -3.60
CA ALA A 121 3.92 1.25 -3.32
C ALA A 121 3.78 1.66 -1.85
N VAL A 122 2.59 1.47 -1.25
CA VAL A 122 2.36 1.69 0.18
C VAL A 122 3.33 0.85 1.03
N LEU A 123 3.48 -0.43 0.69
CA LEU A 123 4.34 -1.33 1.46
C LEU A 123 5.84 -1.06 1.23
N VAL A 124 6.24 -0.73 0.00
CA VAL A 124 7.60 -0.30 -0.29
C VAL A 124 7.94 0.94 0.54
N HIS A 125 7.04 1.93 0.58
CA HIS A 125 7.22 3.13 1.41
C HIS A 125 7.34 2.78 2.90
N ALA A 126 6.46 1.93 3.43
CA ALA A 126 6.52 1.50 4.82
C ALA A 126 7.85 0.80 5.16
N VAL A 127 8.34 -0.07 4.28
CA VAL A 127 9.60 -0.77 4.46
C VAL A 127 10.80 0.18 4.36
N GLU A 128 10.80 1.13 3.41
CA GLU A 128 11.85 2.16 3.32
C GLU A 128 11.87 3.02 4.60
N ARG A 129 10.73 3.39 5.14
CA ARG A 129 10.64 4.07 6.44
C ARG A 129 11.18 3.20 7.58
N ALA A 130 10.86 1.92 7.61
CA ALA A 130 11.38 0.99 8.59
C ALA A 130 12.92 0.86 8.53
N LYS A 131 13.49 0.84 7.33
CA LYS A 131 14.95 0.81 7.13
C LYS A 131 15.66 2.04 7.71
N THR A 132 15.02 3.21 7.69
CA THR A 132 15.64 4.43 8.27
C THR A 132 15.87 4.34 9.77
N THR A 133 15.21 3.43 10.47
CA THR A 133 15.44 3.17 11.90
C THR A 133 16.77 2.48 12.18
N GLY A 134 17.39 1.87 11.16
CA GLY A 134 18.58 1.03 11.31
C GLY A 134 18.34 -0.33 11.97
N ILE A 135 17.10 -0.61 12.40
CA ILE A 135 16.72 -1.88 13.06
C ILE A 135 16.38 -2.95 12.02
N LEU A 136 15.61 -2.57 10.98
CA LEU A 136 15.20 -3.50 9.93
C LEU A 136 16.38 -3.83 9.02
N ARG A 137 16.83 -5.08 9.05
CA ARG A 137 17.94 -5.64 8.28
C ARG A 137 17.52 -6.96 7.64
N PHE A 138 18.31 -7.47 6.68
CA PHE A 138 17.98 -8.73 5.99
C PHE A 138 17.85 -9.96 6.94
N ASN A 139 18.55 -9.95 8.06
CA ASN A 139 18.50 -11.03 9.06
C ASN A 139 17.54 -10.75 10.23
N SER A 140 16.73 -9.67 10.17
CA SER A 140 15.78 -9.34 11.22
C SER A 140 14.64 -10.35 11.28
N ARG A 141 14.18 -10.61 12.51
CA ARG A 141 12.96 -11.37 12.80
C ARG A 141 11.78 -10.41 12.72
N VAL A 142 10.92 -10.61 11.73
CA VAL A 142 9.85 -9.69 11.42
C VAL A 142 8.48 -10.34 11.64
N VAL A 143 7.63 -9.69 12.41
CA VAL A 143 6.21 -10.05 12.52
C VAL A 143 5.40 -9.26 11.51
N VAL A 144 4.53 -9.92 10.76
CA VAL A 144 3.47 -9.28 9.98
C VAL A 144 2.13 -9.65 10.59
N GLN A 145 1.50 -8.68 11.25
CA GLN A 145 0.22 -8.86 11.94
C GLN A 145 -0.93 -8.42 11.01
N GLY A 146 -1.79 -9.38 10.70
CA GLY A 146 -2.85 -9.25 9.71
C GLY A 146 -2.41 -9.72 8.32
N CYS A 147 -3.00 -10.81 7.84
CA CYS A 147 -2.73 -11.42 6.55
C CYS A 147 -3.85 -11.15 5.53
N GLY A 148 -4.42 -9.96 5.57
CA GLY A 148 -5.24 -9.40 4.50
C GLY A 148 -4.38 -9.02 3.27
N PRO A 149 -4.96 -8.39 2.23
CA PRO A 149 -4.23 -8.01 1.03
C PRO A 149 -2.92 -7.25 1.34
N ILE A 150 -2.99 -6.26 2.23
CA ILE A 150 -1.82 -5.43 2.62
C ILE A 150 -0.75 -6.30 3.31
N GLY A 151 -1.12 -7.14 4.28
CA GLY A 151 -0.14 -7.99 4.97
C GLY A 151 0.50 -9.03 4.05
N LEU A 152 -0.27 -9.60 3.11
CA LEU A 152 0.27 -10.53 2.11
C LEU A 152 1.28 -9.85 1.19
N ILE A 153 0.99 -8.64 0.73
CA ILE A 153 1.93 -7.84 -0.08
C ILE A 153 3.15 -7.46 0.77
N CYS A 154 2.98 -7.09 2.04
CA CYS A 154 4.08 -6.81 2.96
C CYS A 154 5.05 -7.99 3.04
N ILE A 155 4.56 -9.20 3.24
CA ILE A 155 5.37 -10.42 3.27
C ILE A 155 6.14 -10.59 1.95
N ALA A 156 5.48 -10.41 0.81
CA ALA A 156 6.12 -10.53 -0.50
C ALA A 156 7.23 -9.47 -0.68
N VAL A 157 6.98 -8.22 -0.34
CA VAL A 157 7.97 -7.13 -0.41
C VAL A 157 9.17 -7.43 0.48
N LEU A 158 8.95 -7.83 1.73
CA LEU A 158 10.01 -8.20 2.66
C LEU A 158 10.87 -9.35 2.10
N ARG A 159 10.25 -10.36 1.51
CA ARG A 159 10.95 -11.50 0.87
C ARG A 159 11.81 -11.05 -0.31
N THR A 160 11.30 -10.18 -1.17
CA THR A 160 12.10 -9.66 -2.30
C THR A 160 13.30 -8.83 -1.85
N MET A 161 13.27 -8.29 -0.64
CA MET A 161 14.39 -7.57 0.00
C MET A 161 15.35 -8.49 0.75
N GLY A 162 15.15 -9.81 0.71
CA GLY A 162 16.03 -10.79 1.33
C GLY A 162 15.74 -11.04 2.81
N ILE A 163 14.63 -10.53 3.36
CA ILE A 163 14.23 -10.84 4.75
C ILE A 163 13.51 -12.19 4.75
N GLU A 164 14.08 -13.15 5.45
CA GLU A 164 13.57 -14.53 5.47
C GLU A 164 12.81 -14.88 6.73
N ASN A 165 13.24 -14.37 7.89
CA ASN A 165 12.66 -14.67 9.19
C ASN A 165 11.33 -13.92 9.40
N ILE A 166 10.28 -14.32 8.69
CA ILE A 166 8.95 -13.68 8.75
C ILE A 166 7.95 -14.61 9.43
N VAL A 167 7.34 -14.14 10.50
CA VAL A 167 6.20 -14.80 11.17
C VAL A 167 4.93 -14.01 10.85
N ALA A 168 3.97 -14.67 10.21
CA ALA A 168 2.66 -14.12 9.90
C ALA A 168 1.67 -14.41 11.04
N VAL A 169 0.91 -13.39 11.47
CA VAL A 169 -0.10 -13.52 12.54
C VAL A 169 -1.47 -13.12 11.99
N ASP A 170 -2.45 -14.02 12.06
CA ASP A 170 -3.86 -13.76 11.68
C ASP A 170 -4.77 -14.75 12.45
N GLY A 171 -6.07 -14.52 12.43
CA GLY A 171 -7.08 -15.45 13.01
C GLY A 171 -7.74 -16.37 12.00
N GLU A 172 -7.44 -16.20 10.70
CA GLU A 172 -8.04 -16.99 9.63
C GLU A 172 -7.02 -17.91 8.97
N GLN A 173 -7.18 -19.23 9.17
CA GLN A 173 -6.21 -20.23 8.69
C GLN A 173 -5.93 -20.09 7.19
N LYS A 174 -6.97 -19.86 6.38
CA LYS A 174 -6.82 -19.66 4.94
C LYS A 174 -5.87 -18.51 4.60
N ARG A 175 -5.90 -17.41 5.37
CA ARG A 175 -4.99 -16.27 5.19
C ARG A 175 -3.57 -16.61 5.58
N LEU A 176 -3.39 -17.37 6.67
CA LEU A 176 -2.10 -17.85 7.10
C LEU A 176 -1.46 -18.80 6.08
N ASP A 177 -2.27 -19.65 5.43
CA ASP A 177 -1.79 -20.52 4.34
C ASP A 177 -1.34 -19.70 3.13
N PHE A 178 -2.05 -18.63 2.78
CA PHE A 178 -1.60 -17.68 1.77
C PHE A 178 -0.33 -16.95 2.19
N ALA A 179 -0.21 -16.51 3.44
CA ALA A 179 0.98 -15.85 3.96
C ALA A 179 2.24 -16.73 3.80
N LYS A 180 2.13 -18.03 4.07
CA LYS A 180 3.22 -19.00 3.81
C LYS A 180 3.57 -19.07 2.33
N ARG A 181 2.58 -19.09 1.45
CA ARG A 181 2.82 -19.10 -0.01
C ARG A 181 3.46 -17.79 -0.49
N MET A 182 3.21 -16.67 0.16
CA MET A 182 3.84 -15.37 -0.12
C MET A 182 5.25 -15.27 0.48
N GLY A 183 5.67 -16.22 1.32
CA GLY A 183 7.02 -16.31 1.82
C GLY A 183 7.20 -16.15 3.32
N ALA A 184 6.11 -16.13 4.10
CA ALA A 184 6.25 -16.24 5.56
C ALA A 184 6.84 -17.61 5.93
N GLU A 185 7.91 -17.60 6.74
CA GLU A 185 8.56 -18.84 7.20
C GLU A 185 7.63 -19.63 8.11
N LYS A 186 6.97 -18.93 9.03
CA LYS A 186 6.02 -19.50 9.98
C LYS A 186 4.77 -18.66 10.10
N SER A 187 3.75 -19.25 10.70
CA SER A 187 2.48 -18.56 10.96
C SER A 187 1.96 -18.91 12.35
N VAL A 188 1.32 -17.93 12.97
CA VAL A 188 0.69 -18.04 14.30
C VAL A 188 -0.78 -17.64 14.15
N ASN A 189 -1.69 -18.53 14.51
CA ASN A 189 -3.11 -18.21 14.60
C ASN A 189 -3.38 -17.66 16.01
N PHE A 190 -3.75 -16.37 16.11
CA PHE A 190 -3.96 -15.75 17.41
C PHE A 190 -5.14 -16.36 18.17
N LYS A 191 -6.07 -17.06 17.50
CA LYS A 191 -7.22 -17.74 18.14
C LYS A 191 -6.79 -18.95 18.97
N ASP A 192 -5.59 -19.47 18.77
CA ASP A 192 -5.06 -20.61 19.52
C ASP A 192 -4.49 -20.19 20.89
N PHE A 193 -4.48 -18.90 21.20
CA PHE A 193 -3.88 -18.35 22.40
C PHE A 193 -4.90 -17.59 23.27
N GLN A 194 -4.77 -17.74 24.58
CA GLN A 194 -5.61 -17.04 25.57
C GLN A 194 -4.85 -15.82 26.12
N GLY A 195 -5.16 -14.63 25.58
CA GLY A 195 -4.54 -13.38 26.01
C GLY A 195 -3.24 -13.05 25.29
N ILE A 196 -2.79 -11.81 25.50
CA ILE A 196 -1.65 -11.23 24.78
C ILE A 196 -0.33 -11.89 25.15
N ASP A 197 -0.12 -12.22 26.42
CA ASP A 197 1.14 -12.83 26.87
C ASP A 197 1.36 -14.22 26.25
N ALA A 198 0.30 -15.02 26.16
CA ALA A 198 0.35 -16.32 25.51
C ALA A 198 0.62 -16.19 24.00
N LEU A 199 -0.03 -15.22 23.32
CA LEU A 199 0.23 -14.93 21.92
C LEU A 199 1.68 -14.46 21.71
N ALA A 200 2.18 -13.54 22.53
CA ALA A 200 3.55 -13.07 22.46
C ALA A 200 4.57 -14.21 22.66
N GLN A 201 4.27 -15.14 23.58
CA GLN A 201 5.09 -16.34 23.74
C GLN A 201 5.04 -17.24 22.50
N GLY A 202 3.86 -17.45 21.91
CA GLY A 202 3.71 -18.23 20.68
C GLY A 202 4.49 -17.63 19.49
N VAL A 203 4.55 -16.30 19.39
CA VAL A 203 5.37 -15.61 18.38
C VAL A 203 6.87 -15.81 18.68
N LYS A 204 7.30 -15.72 19.94
CA LYS A 204 8.70 -16.00 20.33
C LYS A 204 9.08 -17.45 20.02
N ASP A 205 8.20 -18.39 20.32
CA ASP A 205 8.44 -19.81 20.02
C ASP A 205 8.57 -20.06 18.50
N ALA A 206 7.80 -19.33 17.70
CA ALA A 206 7.94 -19.35 16.24
C ALA A 206 9.32 -18.83 15.79
N PHE A 207 9.96 -17.94 16.54
CA PHE A 207 11.33 -17.47 16.31
C PHE A 207 12.39 -18.26 17.11
N GLY A 208 12.08 -19.48 17.57
CA GLY A 208 13.01 -20.31 18.31
C GLY A 208 13.36 -19.77 19.71
N GLY A 209 12.42 -19.11 20.37
CA GLY A 209 12.57 -18.51 21.70
C GLY A 209 13.05 -17.06 21.70
N HIS A 210 13.23 -16.44 20.52
CA HIS A 210 13.70 -15.05 20.40
C HIS A 210 12.54 -14.08 20.17
N ALA A 211 12.67 -12.86 20.66
CA ALA A 211 11.73 -11.79 20.34
C ALA A 211 11.85 -11.34 18.87
N ALA A 212 10.79 -10.76 18.32
CA ALA A 212 10.84 -10.06 17.04
C ALA A 212 11.72 -8.80 17.16
N ASP A 213 12.41 -8.47 16.09
CA ASP A 213 13.18 -7.22 15.98
C ASP A 213 12.31 -6.09 15.41
N PHE A 214 11.30 -6.44 14.62
CA PHE A 214 10.40 -5.49 13.96
C PHE A 214 9.00 -6.09 13.74
N ALA A 215 7.98 -5.24 13.79
CA ALA A 215 6.60 -5.63 13.50
C ALA A 215 5.95 -4.68 12.49
N PHE A 216 5.25 -5.25 11.51
CA PHE A 216 4.36 -4.52 10.60
C PHE A 216 2.91 -4.81 10.96
N GLN A 217 2.19 -3.76 11.33
CA GLN A 217 0.77 -3.82 11.62
C GLN A 217 -0.03 -3.58 10.33
N CYS A 218 -0.71 -4.63 9.84
CA CYS A 218 -1.44 -4.62 8.57
C CYS A 218 -2.94 -4.91 8.75
N THR A 219 -3.49 -4.60 9.93
CA THR A 219 -4.92 -4.74 10.22
C THR A 219 -5.50 -3.45 10.75
N GLY A 220 -6.76 -3.17 10.44
CA GLY A 220 -7.51 -2.02 10.98
C GLY A 220 -8.14 -2.27 12.37
N SER A 221 -7.76 -3.34 13.06
CA SER A 221 -8.32 -3.66 14.39
C SER A 221 -7.61 -2.84 15.49
N PRO A 222 -8.34 -2.01 16.26
CA PRO A 222 -7.74 -1.29 17.40
C PRO A 222 -7.15 -2.23 18.45
N VAL A 223 -7.78 -3.39 18.69
CA VAL A 223 -7.27 -4.41 19.62
C VAL A 223 -5.94 -4.98 19.14
N ALA A 224 -5.84 -5.29 17.85
CA ALA A 224 -4.59 -5.79 17.28
C ALA A 224 -3.48 -4.72 17.35
N HIS A 225 -3.83 -3.44 17.17
CA HIS A 225 -2.87 -2.34 17.28
C HIS A 225 -2.30 -2.20 18.71
N ALA A 226 -3.13 -2.38 19.73
CA ALA A 226 -2.68 -2.33 21.12
C ALA A 226 -1.80 -3.53 21.53
N ASN A 227 -1.73 -4.56 20.71
CA ASN A 227 -1.05 -5.82 20.99
C ASN A 227 0.32 -5.97 20.27
N ILE A 228 0.84 -4.91 19.68
CA ILE A 228 2.17 -4.88 19.03
C ILE A 228 3.27 -4.44 20.00
#